data_b68251d07ec27947fa37d0b7cfed5f44
#
_entry.id   b68251d07ec27947fa37d0b7cfed5f44
#
_cell.length_a   1.000
_cell.length_b   1.000
_cell.length_c   1.000
_cell.angle_alpha   90.00
_cell.angle_beta   90.00
_cell.angle_gamma   90.00
#
_symmetry.space_group_name_H-M   'P 1'
#
loop_
_entity.id
_entity.type
_entity.pdbx_description
1 polymer ?
#
loop_
_entity_poly.entity_id
_entity_poly.type
_entity_poly.pdbx_seq_one_letter_code
_entity_poly.pdbx_strand_id
1 'polypeptide(L)'
;MADIITYPENGIQYYADDASGYLSTRLSGVYSADEDFAVTANGGLTVTVSAGQAWVRPARFRGRSIIMEQPETVTLTAADAVRSRIDRLVLRYDAAARKTRLQVLEGTPDSASPTAPEITRTALVYDLTVIA
;
A
#
# COMPACT_ATOMS: atom_id res chain seq x y z
N MET A 1 10.86 18.89 -29.18
CA MET A 1 11.39 17.52 -29.27
C MET A 1 11.14 16.80 -27.96
N ALA A 2 10.77 15.56 -28.02
CA ALA A 2 10.57 14.76 -26.79
C ALA A 2 11.91 14.41 -26.18
N ASP A 3 11.99 14.46 -24.85
CA ASP A 3 13.12 13.92 -24.12
C ASP A 3 12.99 12.41 -24.01
N ILE A 4 14.06 11.72 -24.30
CA ILE A 4 14.13 10.27 -24.20
C ILE A 4 15.09 9.91 -23.08
N ILE A 5 14.59 9.15 -22.11
CA ILE A 5 15.37 8.73 -20.95
C ILE A 5 15.96 7.36 -21.23
N THR A 6 17.28 7.27 -21.17
CA THR A 6 18.01 6.00 -21.26
C THR A 6 18.61 5.69 -19.90
N TYR A 7 18.20 4.57 -19.29
CA TYR A 7 18.67 4.16 -17.97
C TYR A 7 19.08 2.69 -18.00
N PRO A 8 20.18 2.31 -17.38
CA PRO A 8 21.21 3.15 -16.78
C PRO A 8 22.31 3.55 -17.80
N GLU A 9 22.92 4.71 -17.57
CA GLU A 9 24.05 5.17 -18.38
C GLU A 9 25.07 5.86 -17.50
N ASN A 10 26.35 5.76 -17.84
CA ASN A 10 27.42 6.36 -17.06
C ASN A 10 27.40 7.87 -17.13
N GLY A 11 27.71 8.53 -16.00
CA GLY A 11 27.86 9.98 -15.94
C GLY A 11 26.57 10.78 -16.06
N ILE A 12 25.43 10.12 -16.00
CA ILE A 12 24.12 10.75 -16.07
C ILE A 12 23.48 10.76 -14.67
N GLN A 13 22.89 11.89 -14.30
CA GLN A 13 22.11 12.01 -13.07
C GLN A 13 20.67 11.57 -13.31
N TYR A 14 20.17 10.72 -12.44
CA TYR A 14 18.80 10.21 -12.53
C TYR A 14 17.99 10.55 -11.30
N TYR A 15 16.68 10.75 -11.51
CA TYR A 15 15.71 10.87 -10.42
C TYR A 15 15.04 9.51 -10.15
N ALA A 16 14.27 9.45 -9.05
CA ALA A 16 13.64 8.20 -8.63
C ALA A 16 12.76 7.57 -9.73
N ASP A 17 11.99 8.39 -10.44
CA ASP A 17 11.12 7.88 -11.51
C ASP A 17 11.90 7.35 -12.70
N ASP A 18 13.07 7.93 -13.00
CA ASP A 18 13.93 7.43 -14.05
C ASP A 18 14.46 6.03 -13.70
N ALA A 19 14.95 5.88 -12.46
CA ALA A 19 15.50 4.62 -11.99
C ALA A 19 14.44 3.52 -11.90
N SER A 20 13.24 3.84 -11.49
CA SER A 20 12.15 2.86 -11.36
C SER A 20 11.37 2.64 -12.65
N GLY A 21 11.59 3.46 -13.66
CA GLY A 21 10.83 3.41 -14.91
C GLY A 21 10.92 2.09 -15.66
N TYR A 22 12.05 1.41 -15.59
CA TYR A 22 12.21 0.12 -16.26
C TYR A 22 11.30 -0.98 -15.70
N LEU A 23 10.78 -0.83 -14.49
CA LEU A 23 9.80 -1.74 -13.89
C LEU A 23 8.38 -1.17 -13.90
N SER A 24 8.15 -0.03 -14.53
CA SER A 24 6.87 0.67 -14.46
C SER A 24 5.72 -0.04 -15.20
N THR A 25 6.01 -1.08 -15.96
CA THR A 25 4.98 -1.93 -16.57
C THR A 25 4.47 -2.99 -15.61
N ARG A 26 5.15 -3.22 -14.49
CA ARG A 26 4.74 -4.19 -13.48
C ARG A 26 3.48 -3.72 -12.76
N LEU A 27 2.55 -4.63 -12.56
CA LEU A 27 1.31 -4.34 -11.84
C LEU A 27 1.57 -4.17 -10.34
N SER A 28 0.78 -3.32 -9.71
CA SER A 28 0.83 -3.14 -8.26
C SER A 28 0.42 -4.43 -7.55
N GLY A 29 1.11 -4.74 -6.47
CA GLY A 29 0.82 -5.92 -5.67
C GLY A 29 1.97 -6.31 -4.78
N VAL A 30 1.75 -7.32 -3.95
CA VAL A 30 2.78 -7.93 -3.13
C VAL A 30 3.51 -9.01 -3.93
N TYR A 31 4.72 -9.33 -3.49
CA TYR A 31 5.52 -10.37 -4.16
C TYR A 31 4.90 -11.76 -3.97
N SER A 32 4.50 -12.09 -2.75
CA SER A 32 3.83 -13.35 -2.44
C SER A 32 2.66 -13.09 -1.50
N ALA A 33 1.44 -13.46 -1.92
CA ALA A 33 0.23 -13.26 -1.11
C ALA A 33 0.26 -14.01 0.23
N ASP A 34 1.02 -15.08 0.31
CA ASP A 34 1.10 -15.89 1.53
C ASP A 34 2.18 -15.41 2.51
N GLU A 35 3.20 -14.74 2.03
CA GLU A 35 4.37 -14.38 2.81
C GLU A 35 4.52 -12.88 3.05
N ASP A 36 4.18 -12.06 2.04
CA ASP A 36 4.39 -10.62 2.10
C ASP A 36 3.17 -9.90 2.65
N PHE A 37 3.37 -9.15 3.72
CA PHE A 37 2.32 -8.37 4.39
C PHE A 37 1.11 -9.23 4.79
N ALA A 38 1.39 -10.47 5.19
CA ALA A 38 0.34 -11.36 5.70
C ALA A 38 -0.17 -10.87 7.06
N VAL A 39 -1.49 -10.86 7.22
CA VAL A 39 -2.14 -10.32 8.41
C VAL A 39 -2.62 -11.45 9.30
N THR A 40 -2.22 -11.40 10.57
CA THR A 40 -2.61 -12.36 11.58
C THR A 40 -3.31 -11.66 12.73
N ALA A 41 -4.47 -12.15 13.12
CA ALA A 41 -5.19 -11.62 14.29
C ALA A 41 -4.49 -12.06 15.57
N ASN A 42 -4.32 -11.11 16.50
CA ASN A 42 -3.69 -11.37 17.81
C ASN A 42 -4.71 -11.59 18.93
N GLY A 43 -6.00 -11.62 18.60
CA GLY A 43 -7.07 -11.49 19.58
C GLY A 43 -7.27 -10.03 19.97
N GLY A 44 -8.47 -9.67 20.43
CA GLY A 44 -8.78 -8.28 20.74
C GLY A 44 -8.75 -7.38 19.50
N LEU A 45 -8.21 -6.18 19.65
CA LEU A 45 -8.23 -5.14 18.60
C LEU A 45 -6.90 -4.96 17.89
N THR A 46 -6.02 -5.93 17.92
CA THR A 46 -4.72 -5.83 17.23
C THR A 46 -4.55 -6.93 16.19
N VAL A 47 -3.83 -6.58 15.15
CA VAL A 47 -3.37 -7.51 14.11
C VAL A 47 -1.88 -7.31 13.89
N THR A 48 -1.20 -8.38 13.49
CA THR A 48 0.21 -8.31 13.10
C THR A 48 0.32 -8.44 11.58
N VAL A 49 1.03 -7.51 10.96
CA VAL A 49 1.35 -7.56 9.55
C VAL A 49 2.78 -8.05 9.40
N SER A 50 2.99 -9.12 8.65
CA SER A 50 4.33 -9.66 8.45
C SER A 50 5.19 -8.74 7.60
N ALA A 51 6.51 -8.90 7.72
CA ALA A 51 7.45 -8.29 6.79
C ALA A 51 7.13 -8.68 5.35
N GLY A 52 7.56 -7.87 4.40
CA GLY A 52 7.30 -8.20 3.00
C GLY A 52 7.79 -7.16 2.01
N GLN A 53 7.58 -7.47 0.76
CA GLN A 53 7.90 -6.62 -0.39
C GLN A 53 6.66 -6.40 -1.25
N ALA A 54 6.52 -5.18 -1.74
CA ALA A 54 5.42 -4.82 -2.62
C ALA A 54 5.91 -3.85 -3.70
N TRP A 55 5.12 -3.70 -4.71
CA TRP A 55 5.32 -2.73 -5.77
C TRP A 55 4.05 -1.92 -5.95
N VAL A 56 4.16 -0.61 -6.01
CA VAL A 56 3.04 0.26 -6.34
C VAL A 56 3.36 1.05 -7.60
N ARG A 57 2.34 1.20 -8.45
CA ARG A 57 2.41 1.95 -9.70
C ARG A 57 1.34 3.04 -9.66
N PRO A 58 1.67 4.20 -9.05
CA PRO A 58 0.69 5.28 -8.90
C PRO A 58 0.20 5.86 -10.22
N ALA A 59 1.06 5.86 -11.23
CA ALA A 59 0.74 6.39 -12.55
C ALA A 59 1.60 5.71 -13.61
N ARG A 60 1.26 5.94 -14.86
CA ARG A 60 2.07 5.46 -15.98
C ARG A 60 3.49 6.01 -15.87
N PHE A 61 4.48 5.18 -16.17
CA PHE A 61 5.92 5.46 -16.09
C PHE A 61 6.46 5.69 -14.68
N ARG A 62 5.65 5.45 -13.64
CA ARG A 62 6.04 5.65 -12.25
C ARG A 62 5.86 4.37 -11.45
N GLY A 63 6.76 4.12 -10.53
CA GLY A 63 6.67 2.96 -9.66
C GLY A 63 7.54 3.14 -8.44
N ARG A 64 7.19 2.40 -7.37
CA ARG A 64 7.95 2.39 -6.12
C ARG A 64 7.99 1.00 -5.55
N SER A 65 9.17 0.58 -5.14
CA SER A 65 9.36 -0.63 -4.38
C SER A 65 9.15 -0.32 -2.90
N ILE A 66 8.39 -1.16 -2.22
CA ILE A 66 8.08 -1.03 -0.80
C ILE A 66 8.63 -2.25 -0.08
N ILE A 67 9.46 -2.03 0.92
CA ILE A 67 10.07 -3.10 1.72
C ILE A 67 9.84 -2.80 3.18
N MET A 68 9.24 -3.76 3.89
CA MET A 68 9.10 -3.72 5.34
C MET A 68 9.84 -4.95 5.89
N GLU A 69 10.96 -4.74 6.52
CA GLU A 69 11.84 -5.82 6.96
C GLU A 69 11.44 -6.46 8.28
N GLN A 70 10.62 -5.76 9.06
CA GLN A 70 10.15 -6.25 10.35
C GLN A 70 8.62 -6.26 10.38
N PRO A 71 8.00 -7.19 11.10
CA PRO A 71 6.55 -7.17 11.28
C PRO A 71 6.11 -5.95 12.07
N GLU A 72 4.88 -5.52 11.85
CA GLU A 72 4.27 -4.40 12.55
C GLU A 72 2.93 -4.79 13.13
N THR A 73 2.67 -4.34 14.36
CA THR A 73 1.37 -4.54 15.03
C THR A 73 0.52 -3.29 14.81
N VAL A 74 -0.70 -3.50 14.36
CA VAL A 74 -1.66 -2.42 14.08
C VAL A 74 -2.85 -2.57 15.02
N THR A 75 -3.26 -1.45 15.63
CA THR A 75 -4.42 -1.42 16.54
C THR A 75 -5.64 -0.90 15.79
N LEU A 76 -6.75 -1.61 15.94
CA LEU A 76 -8.03 -1.24 15.36
C LEU A 76 -8.89 -0.52 16.40
N THR A 77 -9.76 0.36 15.93
CA THR A 77 -10.73 1.05 16.79
C THR A 77 -11.85 0.08 17.18
N ALA A 78 -12.34 0.17 18.43
CA ALA A 78 -13.41 -0.66 18.91
C ALA A 78 -14.68 -0.52 18.06
N ALA A 79 -15.35 -1.66 17.82
CA ALA A 79 -16.58 -1.68 17.07
C ALA A 79 -17.76 -1.17 17.90
N ASP A 80 -18.81 -0.74 17.19
CA ASP A 80 -20.11 -0.45 17.78
C ASP A 80 -20.69 -1.72 18.43
N ALA A 81 -21.39 -1.58 19.56
CA ALA A 81 -21.92 -2.73 20.30
C ALA A 81 -22.99 -3.52 19.53
N VAL A 82 -23.70 -2.90 18.58
CA VAL A 82 -24.83 -3.51 17.88
C VAL A 82 -24.67 -3.57 16.36
N ARG A 83 -23.68 -2.88 15.80
CA ARG A 83 -23.47 -2.82 14.35
C ARG A 83 -22.08 -3.34 13.99
N SER A 84 -22.03 -4.10 12.90
CA SER A 84 -20.75 -4.57 12.34
C SER A 84 -20.11 -3.52 11.45
N ARG A 85 -18.80 -3.58 11.33
CA ARG A 85 -18.01 -2.68 10.49
C ARG A 85 -16.93 -3.48 9.75
N ILE A 86 -16.67 -3.10 8.51
CA ILE A 86 -15.57 -3.65 7.74
C ILE A 86 -14.53 -2.56 7.56
N ASP A 87 -13.35 -2.80 8.11
CA ASP A 87 -12.21 -1.90 7.95
C ASP A 87 -11.28 -2.45 6.87
N ARG A 88 -10.47 -1.59 6.27
CA ARG A 88 -9.38 -1.98 5.39
C ARG A 88 -8.05 -1.59 5.96
N LEU A 89 -7.08 -2.46 5.81
CA LEU A 89 -5.68 -2.14 6.08
C LEU A 89 -4.97 -2.01 4.74
N VAL A 90 -4.34 -0.87 4.53
CA VAL A 90 -3.66 -0.57 3.27
C VAL A 90 -2.22 -0.13 3.53
N LEU A 91 -1.37 -0.38 2.51
CA LEU A 91 -0.09 0.31 2.39
C LEU A 91 -0.36 1.58 1.60
N ARG A 92 -0.26 2.72 2.26
CA ARG A 92 -0.50 4.01 1.61
C ARG A 92 0.82 4.67 1.22
N TYR A 93 1.05 4.77 -0.07
CA TYR A 93 2.15 5.56 -0.62
C TYR A 93 1.71 7.00 -0.77
N ASP A 94 2.46 7.92 -0.17
CA ASP A 94 2.21 9.36 -0.24
C ASP A 94 3.40 10.03 -0.93
N ALA A 95 3.19 10.49 -2.15
CA ALA A 95 4.25 11.10 -2.97
C ALA A 95 4.75 12.43 -2.37
N ALA A 96 3.89 13.21 -1.75
CA ALA A 96 4.27 14.46 -1.12
C ALA A 96 5.16 14.23 0.11
N ALA A 97 4.82 13.24 0.93
CA ALA A 97 5.60 12.86 2.10
C ALA A 97 6.82 11.99 1.74
N ARG A 98 6.87 11.44 0.52
CA ARG A 98 7.92 10.54 0.02
C ARG A 98 8.09 9.31 0.88
N LYS A 99 6.98 8.74 1.33
CA LYS A 99 7.00 7.54 2.17
C LYS A 99 5.72 6.75 2.05
N THR A 100 5.80 5.51 2.52
CA THR A 100 4.67 4.58 2.62
C THR A 100 4.45 4.23 4.08
N ARG A 101 3.19 4.07 4.47
CA ARG A 101 2.82 3.64 5.81
C ARG A 101 1.66 2.66 5.76
N LEU A 102 1.55 1.84 6.80
CA LEU A 102 0.33 1.07 7.03
C LEU A 102 -0.74 2.03 7.55
N GLN A 103 -1.92 1.95 6.98
CA GLN A 103 -3.05 2.81 7.31
C GLN A 103 -4.32 1.98 7.45
N VAL A 104 -5.02 2.16 8.56
CA VAL A 104 -6.35 1.59 8.74
C VAL A 104 -7.38 2.56 8.20
N LEU A 105 -8.23 2.07 7.30
CA LEU A 105 -9.37 2.81 6.79
C LEU A 105 -10.61 2.23 7.45
N GLU A 106 -11.32 3.04 8.25
CA GLU A 106 -12.52 2.59 8.93
C GLU A 106 -13.72 2.59 8.00
N GLY A 107 -14.45 1.49 8.03
CA GLY A 107 -15.70 1.39 7.27
C GLY A 107 -16.86 2.03 8.00
N THR A 108 -18.02 2.01 7.36
CA THR A 108 -19.26 2.53 7.93
C THR A 108 -19.99 1.39 8.65
N PRO A 109 -20.28 1.51 9.96
CA PRO A 109 -21.05 0.49 10.68
C PRO A 109 -22.46 0.37 10.11
N ASP A 110 -22.95 -0.86 10.01
CA ASP A 110 -24.32 -1.17 9.61
C ASP A 110 -24.75 -2.50 10.23
N SER A 111 -25.99 -2.59 10.68
CA SER A 111 -26.51 -3.80 11.32
C SER A 111 -26.79 -4.93 10.35
N ALA A 112 -26.96 -4.64 9.06
CA ALA A 112 -27.33 -5.63 8.05
C ALA A 112 -26.22 -5.81 6.99
N SER A 113 -25.69 -4.71 6.44
CA SER A 113 -24.75 -4.75 5.31
C SER A 113 -23.65 -3.70 5.46
N PRO A 114 -22.69 -3.93 6.35
CA PRO A 114 -21.58 -2.98 6.47
C PRO A 114 -20.78 -2.92 5.17
N THR A 115 -20.34 -1.74 4.80
CA THR A 115 -19.52 -1.51 3.59
C THR A 115 -18.08 -1.20 3.96
N ALA A 116 -17.15 -1.79 3.21
CA ALA A 116 -15.75 -1.45 3.32
C ALA A 116 -15.49 -0.03 2.81
N PRO A 117 -14.54 0.70 3.39
CA PRO A 117 -14.19 2.04 2.91
C PRO A 117 -13.53 1.98 1.53
N GLU A 118 -13.64 3.07 0.79
CA GLU A 118 -12.98 3.19 -0.50
C GLU A 118 -11.48 3.41 -0.34
N ILE A 119 -10.71 2.89 -1.28
CA ILE A 119 -9.27 3.13 -1.34
C ILE A 119 -8.98 4.31 -2.26
N THR A 120 -7.85 4.97 -2.03
CA THR A 120 -7.39 6.09 -2.85
C THR A 120 -6.32 5.61 -3.82
N ARG A 121 -6.48 5.88 -5.09
CA ARG A 121 -5.51 5.52 -6.13
C ARG A 121 -5.33 6.66 -7.13
N THR A 122 -4.52 7.63 -6.72
CA THR A 122 -4.14 8.77 -7.56
C THR A 122 -2.63 8.75 -7.77
N ALA A 123 -2.13 9.65 -8.62
CA ALA A 123 -0.69 9.79 -8.82
C ALA A 123 0.04 10.28 -7.57
N LEU A 124 -0.66 10.92 -6.63
CA LEU A 124 -0.07 11.49 -5.42
C LEU A 124 -0.25 10.61 -4.19
N VAL A 125 -1.36 9.86 -4.11
CA VAL A 125 -1.65 8.93 -3.00
C VAL A 125 -2.14 7.63 -3.59
N TYR A 126 -1.49 6.54 -3.25
CA TYR A 126 -1.85 5.23 -3.78
C TYR A 126 -1.97 4.20 -2.65
N ASP A 127 -3.12 3.57 -2.55
CA ASP A 127 -3.41 2.54 -1.56
C ASP A 127 -3.32 1.14 -2.18
N LEU A 128 -2.48 0.30 -1.59
CA LEU A 128 -2.46 -1.13 -1.89
C LEU A 128 -3.16 -1.86 -0.74
N THR A 129 -4.26 -2.54 -1.03
CA THR A 129 -5.01 -3.26 0.00
C THR A 129 -4.21 -4.45 0.51
N VAL A 130 -4.03 -4.50 1.83
CA VAL A 130 -3.39 -5.62 2.52
C VAL A 130 -4.46 -6.60 2.97
N ILE A 131 -5.52 -6.09 3.63
CA ILE A 131 -6.71 -6.86 4.00
C ILE A 131 -7.92 -5.92 4.13
N ALA A 132 -9.10 -6.46 3.87
CA ALA A 132 -10.37 -5.75 4.05
C ALA A 132 -11.14 -6.27 5.24
#